data_9fe27a85b2174528510ab96e16caeb67
#
_entry.id   9fe27a85b2174528510ab96e16caeb67
#
_cell.length_a   1.000
_cell.length_b   1.000
_cell.length_c   1.000
_cell.angle_alpha   90.00
_cell.angle_beta   90.00
_cell.angle_gamma   90.00
#
_symmetry.space_group_name_H-M   'P 1'
#
loop_
_entity.id
_entity.type
_entity.pdbx_description
1 polymer ?
#
loop_
_entity_poly.entity_id
_entity_poly.type
_entity_poly.pdbx_seq_one_letter_code
_entity_poly.pdbx_strand_id
1 'polypeptide(L)'
;MAVSKAVEISAFQVASRRIALIAASAFFLATVQSQAQQAPIAQDGRVIVTGEGDVAVAPDHAQITGGVTTRAKSVKEATDTNSKVMAAVTAALLEAGIEQKDIQTLRFSIQPVYAPQGPGTEPKLSGYSVSNQVRVKIRQIDKVGEILDRVIAAGATDLGGIAFLVSNPSKALDQAREVAIADARRKAEVYTHASGLRLGQVKWIIEDSGVVLPVPMRAQVGSASMAAPVPIATGEDTLRVKITVGFEIVP
;
A
#
# COMPACT_ATOMS: atom_id res chain seq x y z
N MET A 1 63.38 -29.61 50.28
CA MET A 1 62.13 -28.95 49.87
C MET A 1 62.32 -27.77 48.92
N ALA A 2 63.42 -27.69 48.24
CA ALA A 2 63.76 -26.49 47.35
C ALA A 2 63.93 -26.87 45.86
N VAL A 3 63.83 -28.14 45.48
CA VAL A 3 64.09 -28.59 44.07
C VAL A 3 62.77 -28.68 43.26
N SER A 4 61.63 -28.84 43.95
CA SER A 4 60.30 -29.01 43.25
C SER A 4 59.71 -27.71 42.68
N LYS A 5 60.07 -26.52 43.20
CA LYS A 5 59.51 -25.25 42.75
C LYS A 5 60.17 -24.68 41.49
N ALA A 6 61.37 -25.09 41.18
CA ALA A 6 62.11 -24.57 39.98
C ALA A 6 61.63 -25.20 38.66
N VAL A 7 61.08 -26.42 38.70
CA VAL A 7 60.61 -27.13 37.49
C VAL A 7 59.25 -26.61 37.02
N GLU A 8 58.35 -26.19 37.94
CA GLU A 8 57.04 -25.66 37.56
C GLU A 8 57.10 -24.28 36.88
N ILE A 9 58.05 -23.40 37.27
CA ILE A 9 58.20 -22.09 36.71
C ILE A 9 58.73 -22.15 35.24
N SER A 10 59.57 -23.13 34.94
CA SER A 10 60.09 -23.34 33.58
C SER A 10 59.03 -23.83 32.60
N ALA A 11 58.14 -24.71 33.04
CA ALA A 11 57.04 -25.23 32.19
C ALA A 11 55.98 -24.15 31.84
N PHE A 12 55.72 -23.22 32.75
CA PHE A 12 54.75 -22.13 32.52
C PHE A 12 55.27 -21.07 31.55
N GLN A 13 56.57 -20.77 31.55
CA GLN A 13 57.16 -19.80 30.60
C GLN A 13 57.26 -20.31 29.17
N VAL A 14 57.43 -21.62 28.96
CA VAL A 14 57.48 -22.21 27.63
C VAL A 14 56.08 -22.30 27.00
N ALA A 15 55.03 -22.52 27.81
CA ALA A 15 53.67 -22.60 27.35
C ALA A 15 53.15 -21.18 26.93
N SER A 16 53.49 -20.14 27.68
CA SER A 16 53.07 -18.76 27.37
C SER A 16 53.68 -18.19 26.09
N ARG A 17 54.94 -18.56 25.78
CA ARG A 17 55.61 -18.13 24.51
C ARG A 17 55.04 -18.83 23.27
N ARG A 18 54.53 -20.05 23.38
CA ARG A 18 53.89 -20.76 22.25
C ARG A 18 52.48 -20.27 21.96
N ILE A 19 51.74 -19.85 22.97
CA ILE A 19 50.39 -19.27 22.82
C ILE A 19 50.48 -17.84 22.19
N ALA A 20 51.49 -17.06 22.54
CA ALA A 20 51.69 -15.71 21.96
C ALA A 20 52.07 -15.75 20.47
N LEU A 21 52.77 -16.78 20.00
CA LEU A 21 53.12 -16.96 18.59
C LEU A 21 51.96 -17.43 17.71
N ILE A 22 51.03 -18.21 18.27
CA ILE A 22 49.80 -18.65 17.56
C ILE A 22 48.78 -17.53 17.46
N ALA A 23 48.67 -16.65 18.47
CA ALA A 23 47.78 -15.51 18.44
C ALA A 23 48.21 -14.44 17.42
N ALA A 24 49.51 -14.25 17.21
CA ALA A 24 50.06 -13.33 16.22
C ALA A 24 49.83 -13.77 14.77
N SER A 25 49.81 -15.08 14.50
CA SER A 25 49.55 -15.62 13.16
C SER A 25 48.06 -15.60 12.79
N ALA A 26 47.15 -15.65 13.74
CA ALA A 26 45.71 -15.60 13.49
C ALA A 26 45.19 -14.17 13.22
N PHE A 27 45.91 -13.14 13.69
CA PHE A 27 45.52 -11.77 13.49
C PHE A 27 45.93 -11.21 12.11
N PHE A 28 46.87 -11.86 11.42
CA PHE A 28 47.33 -11.41 10.10
C PHE A 28 46.48 -11.97 8.93
N LEU A 29 45.60 -12.92 9.15
CA LEU A 29 44.73 -13.49 8.11
C LEU A 29 43.33 -12.84 8.04
N ALA A 30 43.00 -11.93 8.92
CA ALA A 30 41.65 -11.32 8.98
C ALA A 30 41.50 -9.98 8.23
N THR A 31 42.53 -9.51 7.52
CA THR A 31 42.46 -8.31 6.70
C THR A 31 42.45 -8.57 5.20
N VAL A 32 41.83 -9.66 4.75
CA VAL A 32 41.33 -9.70 3.39
C VAL A 32 40.07 -8.85 3.36
N GLN A 33 40.26 -7.56 3.28
CA GLN A 33 39.20 -6.63 2.91
C GLN A 33 38.62 -7.13 1.59
N SER A 34 37.40 -7.59 1.64
CA SER A 34 36.55 -7.73 0.47
C SER A 34 36.42 -6.34 -0.13
N GLN A 35 37.36 -5.96 -0.97
CA GLN A 35 37.10 -4.90 -1.95
C GLN A 35 36.02 -5.50 -2.84
N ALA A 36 34.76 -5.15 -2.54
CA ALA A 36 33.72 -5.24 -3.53
C ALA A 36 34.26 -4.48 -4.73
N GLN A 37 34.75 -5.20 -5.72
CA GLN A 37 35.09 -4.68 -7.03
C GLN A 37 33.82 -4.08 -7.56
N GLN A 38 33.66 -2.76 -7.37
CA GLN A 38 32.75 -2.00 -8.22
C GLN A 38 33.23 -2.29 -9.64
N ALA A 39 32.47 -3.14 -10.32
CA ALA A 39 32.69 -3.34 -11.73
C ALA A 39 32.81 -1.95 -12.37
N PRO A 40 33.85 -1.68 -13.19
CA PRO A 40 33.95 -0.42 -13.86
C PRO A 40 32.65 -0.25 -14.64
N ILE A 41 31.86 0.78 -14.28
CA ILE A 41 30.71 1.20 -15.08
C ILE A 41 31.32 1.46 -16.44
N ALA A 42 31.05 0.58 -17.39
CA ALA A 42 31.52 0.74 -18.75
C ALA A 42 31.12 2.15 -19.19
N GLN A 43 32.09 3.00 -19.43
CA GLN A 43 31.90 4.38 -19.87
C GLN A 43 31.53 4.39 -21.36
N ASP A 44 30.46 3.67 -21.68
CA ASP A 44 29.78 3.94 -22.94
C ASP A 44 29.13 5.30 -22.78
N GLY A 45 29.51 6.27 -23.59
CA GLY A 45 29.00 7.64 -23.51
C GLY A 45 27.48 7.70 -23.46
N ARG A 46 26.92 7.65 -22.25
CA ARG A 46 25.47 7.68 -22.03
C ARG A 46 25.09 8.57 -20.85
N VAL A 47 23.96 9.20 -20.95
CA VAL A 47 23.30 9.89 -19.84
C VAL A 47 22.10 9.07 -19.38
N ILE A 48 21.99 8.85 -18.07
CA ILE A 48 20.90 8.12 -17.45
C ILE A 48 20.12 9.10 -16.59
N VAL A 49 18.83 9.21 -16.84
CA VAL A 49 17.93 10.14 -16.16
C VAL A 49 16.64 9.46 -15.75
N THR A 50 16.01 9.97 -14.72
CA THR A 50 14.67 9.58 -14.32
C THR A 50 13.68 10.64 -14.80
N GLY A 51 12.67 10.19 -15.56
CA GLY A 51 11.52 11.00 -15.96
C GLY A 51 10.31 10.67 -15.08
N GLU A 52 9.50 11.68 -14.79
CA GLU A 52 8.26 11.55 -14.05
C GLU A 52 7.13 12.18 -14.86
N GLY A 53 5.98 11.51 -14.85
CA GLY A 53 4.77 11.99 -15.51
C GLY A 53 3.56 11.84 -14.60
N ASP A 54 2.87 12.93 -14.38
CA ASP A 54 1.68 13.02 -13.56
C ASP A 54 0.48 13.40 -14.43
N VAL A 55 -0.63 12.69 -14.25
CA VAL A 55 -1.91 12.99 -14.91
C VAL A 55 -3.01 12.97 -13.86
N ALA A 56 -3.74 14.08 -13.76
CA ALA A 56 -4.92 14.16 -12.93
C ALA A 56 -6.11 13.53 -13.64
N VAL A 57 -6.88 12.72 -12.94
CA VAL A 57 -8.06 12.01 -13.45
C VAL A 57 -9.21 12.14 -12.46
N ALA A 58 -10.36 12.58 -12.93
CA ALA A 58 -11.57 12.57 -12.12
C ALA A 58 -12.07 11.12 -11.95
N PRO A 59 -12.47 10.70 -10.75
CA PRO A 59 -13.12 9.41 -10.52
C PRO A 59 -14.40 9.28 -11.36
N ASP A 60 -14.68 8.06 -11.84
CA ASP A 60 -15.87 7.76 -12.65
C ASP A 60 -16.89 6.89 -11.89
N HIS A 61 -16.55 6.43 -10.70
CA HIS A 61 -17.46 5.71 -9.81
C HIS A 61 -17.06 5.82 -8.35
N ALA A 62 -18.02 5.62 -7.47
CA ALA A 62 -17.78 5.41 -6.05
C ALA A 62 -17.89 3.94 -5.70
N GLN A 63 -17.12 3.51 -4.73
CA GLN A 63 -17.21 2.20 -4.09
C GLN A 63 -17.50 2.39 -2.62
N ILE A 64 -18.59 1.79 -2.15
CA ILE A 64 -19.00 1.81 -0.75
C ILE A 64 -18.86 0.39 -0.21
N THR A 65 -18.40 0.27 1.02
CA THR A 65 -18.49 -0.95 1.80
C THR A 65 -19.49 -0.71 2.91
N GLY A 66 -20.50 -1.55 3.00
CA GLY A 66 -21.51 -1.47 4.04
C GLY A 66 -22.07 -2.84 4.37
N GLY A 67 -22.96 -2.89 5.38
CA GLY A 67 -23.52 -4.18 5.77
C GLY A 67 -24.51 -4.11 6.91
N VAL A 68 -24.86 -5.27 7.38
CA VAL A 68 -25.80 -5.48 8.47
C VAL A 68 -25.15 -6.37 9.53
N THR A 69 -25.15 -5.89 10.76
CA THR A 69 -24.76 -6.69 11.92
C THR A 69 -25.96 -6.85 12.84
N THR A 70 -26.34 -8.09 13.13
CA THR A 70 -27.47 -8.46 14.01
C THR A 70 -26.96 -9.28 15.19
N ARG A 71 -27.70 -9.20 16.32
CA ARG A 71 -27.42 -10.00 17.52
C ARG A 71 -28.67 -10.66 18.02
N ALA A 72 -28.54 -11.92 18.42
CA ALA A 72 -29.66 -12.67 19.06
C ALA A 72 -29.12 -13.75 20.03
N LYS A 73 -30.00 -14.38 20.77
CA LYS A 73 -29.65 -15.45 21.71
C LYS A 73 -29.24 -16.75 21.01
N SER A 74 -29.74 -16.99 19.79
CA SER A 74 -29.39 -18.16 18.98
C SER A 74 -28.80 -17.76 17.64
N VAL A 75 -27.96 -18.62 17.07
CA VAL A 75 -27.41 -18.46 15.73
C VAL A 75 -28.50 -18.31 14.69
N LYS A 76 -29.52 -19.17 14.78
CA LYS A 76 -30.66 -19.19 13.82
C LYS A 76 -31.38 -17.84 13.79
N GLU A 77 -31.80 -17.34 14.94
CA GLU A 77 -32.48 -16.05 15.06
C GLU A 77 -31.68 -14.87 14.55
N ALA A 78 -30.36 -14.83 14.92
CA ALA A 78 -29.45 -13.79 14.44
C ALA A 78 -29.29 -13.84 12.92
N THR A 79 -29.16 -15.04 12.33
CA THR A 79 -29.01 -15.23 10.87
C THR A 79 -30.31 -14.90 10.13
N ASP A 80 -31.46 -15.35 10.61
CA ASP A 80 -32.76 -15.08 9.97
C ASP A 80 -33.04 -13.57 9.94
N THR A 81 -32.75 -12.88 11.04
CA THR A 81 -32.90 -11.42 11.14
C THR A 81 -31.88 -10.70 10.19
N ASN A 82 -30.63 -11.13 10.18
CA ASN A 82 -29.62 -10.58 9.29
C ASN A 82 -30.02 -10.71 7.82
N SER A 83 -30.43 -11.90 7.43
CA SER A 83 -30.86 -12.20 6.06
C SER A 83 -32.03 -11.34 5.62
N LYS A 84 -33.04 -11.15 6.50
CA LYS A 84 -34.21 -10.31 6.23
C LYS A 84 -33.80 -8.84 6.01
N VAL A 85 -32.98 -8.28 6.88
CA VAL A 85 -32.53 -6.89 6.75
C VAL A 85 -31.65 -6.73 5.54
N MET A 86 -30.72 -7.66 5.29
CA MET A 86 -29.83 -7.61 4.14
C MET A 86 -30.60 -7.72 2.81
N ALA A 87 -31.69 -8.48 2.77
CA ALA A 87 -32.58 -8.51 1.60
C ALA A 87 -33.27 -7.16 1.37
N ALA A 88 -33.70 -6.47 2.42
CA ALA A 88 -34.26 -5.11 2.32
C ALA A 88 -33.24 -4.10 1.82
N VAL A 89 -31.99 -4.16 2.35
CA VAL A 89 -30.87 -3.31 1.89
C VAL A 89 -30.56 -3.56 0.41
N THR A 90 -30.52 -4.83 -0.01
CA THR A 90 -30.27 -5.19 -1.42
C THR A 90 -31.39 -4.70 -2.32
N ALA A 91 -32.65 -4.82 -1.90
CA ALA A 91 -33.81 -4.31 -2.65
C ALA A 91 -33.73 -2.78 -2.81
N ALA A 92 -33.40 -2.04 -1.73
CA ALA A 92 -33.25 -0.60 -1.77
C ALA A 92 -32.12 -0.15 -2.72
N LEU A 93 -31.02 -0.91 -2.81
CA LEU A 93 -29.93 -0.67 -3.77
C LEU A 93 -30.41 -0.86 -5.21
N LEU A 94 -31.14 -1.95 -5.50
CA LEU A 94 -31.67 -2.22 -6.83
C LEU A 94 -32.70 -1.16 -7.26
N GLU A 95 -33.57 -0.73 -6.35
CA GLU A 95 -34.55 0.36 -6.57
C GLU A 95 -33.85 1.72 -6.80
N ALA A 96 -32.70 1.92 -6.20
CA ALA A 96 -31.87 3.10 -6.44
C ALA A 96 -31.10 3.06 -7.78
N GLY A 97 -31.29 1.97 -8.59
CA GLY A 97 -30.68 1.82 -9.91
C GLY A 97 -29.28 1.19 -9.88
N ILE A 98 -28.86 0.59 -8.77
CA ILE A 98 -27.63 -0.19 -8.71
C ILE A 98 -27.90 -1.57 -9.35
N GLU A 99 -27.06 -1.96 -10.30
CA GLU A 99 -27.17 -3.26 -10.95
C GLU A 99 -26.72 -4.40 -10.02
N GLN A 100 -27.34 -5.57 -10.12
CA GLN A 100 -26.99 -6.73 -9.30
C GLN A 100 -25.49 -7.10 -9.41
N LYS A 101 -24.87 -6.94 -10.58
CA LYS A 101 -23.44 -7.20 -10.78
C LYS A 101 -22.50 -6.24 -10.03
N ASP A 102 -23.03 -5.08 -9.63
CA ASP A 102 -22.29 -4.06 -8.88
C ASP A 102 -22.43 -4.21 -7.35
N ILE A 103 -23.18 -5.23 -6.90
CA ILE A 103 -23.35 -5.60 -5.49
C ILE A 103 -22.61 -6.92 -5.24
N GLN A 104 -21.59 -6.89 -4.40
CA GLN A 104 -20.78 -8.06 -4.09
C GLN A 104 -20.70 -8.30 -2.59
N THR A 105 -21.04 -9.50 -2.14
CA THR A 105 -20.80 -9.90 -0.75
C THR A 105 -19.28 -10.04 -0.52
N LEU A 106 -18.76 -9.30 0.46
CA LEU A 106 -17.36 -9.34 0.86
C LEU A 106 -17.12 -10.36 1.96
N ARG A 107 -18.01 -10.37 2.93
CA ARG A 107 -17.83 -11.15 4.15
C ARG A 107 -19.18 -11.51 4.76
N PHE A 108 -19.28 -12.76 5.18
CA PHE A 108 -20.33 -13.24 6.08
C PHE A 108 -19.66 -13.93 7.27
N SER A 109 -20.02 -13.53 8.49
CA SER A 109 -19.41 -14.10 9.69
C SER A 109 -20.42 -14.22 10.82
N ILE A 110 -20.26 -15.28 11.61
CA ILE A 110 -21.03 -15.56 12.83
C ILE A 110 -20.04 -15.68 13.97
N GLN A 111 -20.28 -14.95 15.05
CA GLN A 111 -19.38 -14.94 16.21
C GLN A 111 -20.18 -15.04 17.50
N PRO A 112 -19.73 -15.85 18.50
CA PRO A 112 -20.30 -15.82 19.83
C PRO A 112 -20.01 -14.48 20.51
N VAL A 113 -20.97 -13.97 21.26
CA VAL A 113 -20.86 -12.76 22.07
C VAL A 113 -20.90 -13.15 23.54
N TYR A 114 -19.90 -12.73 24.28
CA TYR A 114 -19.81 -12.99 25.72
C TYR A 114 -20.20 -11.73 26.50
N ALA A 115 -20.80 -11.95 27.68
CA ALA A 115 -21.14 -10.84 28.57
C ALA A 115 -19.87 -10.15 29.12
N PRO A 116 -19.89 -8.82 29.33
CA PRO A 116 -18.79 -8.12 30.00
C PRO A 116 -18.53 -8.73 31.39
N GLN A 117 -17.25 -8.87 31.74
CA GLN A 117 -16.88 -9.56 32.98
C GLN A 117 -16.01 -8.72 33.90
N GLY A 118 -16.15 -8.95 35.22
CA GLY A 118 -15.21 -8.51 36.22
C GLY A 118 -13.94 -9.39 36.26
N PRO A 119 -12.86 -8.90 36.87
CA PRO A 119 -11.63 -9.67 37.02
C PRO A 119 -11.89 -11.03 37.72
N GLY A 120 -11.46 -12.15 37.10
CA GLY A 120 -11.52 -13.48 37.67
C GLY A 120 -12.80 -14.30 37.40
N THR A 121 -13.70 -13.83 36.54
CA THR A 121 -14.94 -14.57 36.19
C THR A 121 -14.79 -15.28 34.84
N GLU A 122 -15.35 -16.49 34.67
CA GLU A 122 -15.32 -17.18 33.39
C GLU A 122 -16.25 -16.53 32.34
N PRO A 123 -15.87 -16.55 31.03
CA PRO A 123 -16.67 -15.99 29.95
C PRO A 123 -18.05 -16.66 29.84
N LYS A 124 -19.12 -15.90 30.09
CA LYS A 124 -20.52 -16.39 29.94
C LYS A 124 -21.05 -16.00 28.56
N LEU A 125 -21.42 -16.98 27.77
CA LEU A 125 -22.04 -16.76 26.47
C LEU A 125 -23.36 -15.95 26.63
N SER A 126 -23.44 -14.81 25.95
CA SER A 126 -24.56 -13.88 25.93
C SER A 126 -25.46 -14.06 24.71
N GLY A 127 -24.89 -14.50 23.62
CA GLY A 127 -25.60 -14.70 22.37
C GLY A 127 -24.63 -14.82 21.18
N TYR A 128 -25.13 -14.48 20.00
CA TYR A 128 -24.39 -14.54 18.74
C TYR A 128 -24.55 -13.25 17.95
N SER A 129 -23.49 -12.85 17.27
CA SER A 129 -23.47 -11.73 16.34
C SER A 129 -23.27 -12.28 14.93
N VAL A 130 -24.11 -11.86 13.99
CA VAL A 130 -24.01 -12.19 12.57
C VAL A 130 -23.73 -10.90 11.82
N SER A 131 -22.65 -10.85 11.05
CA SER A 131 -22.31 -9.72 10.20
C SER A 131 -22.25 -10.16 8.74
N ASN A 132 -22.91 -9.39 7.87
CA ASN A 132 -22.94 -9.56 6.43
C ASN A 132 -22.54 -8.24 5.78
N GLN A 133 -21.40 -8.23 5.09
CA GLN A 133 -20.83 -7.04 4.45
C GLN A 133 -20.85 -7.18 2.94
N VAL A 134 -21.26 -6.11 2.27
CA VAL A 134 -21.27 -6.00 0.82
C VAL A 134 -20.44 -4.81 0.36
N ARG A 135 -19.88 -4.95 -0.83
CA ARG A 135 -19.30 -3.87 -1.61
C ARG A 135 -20.29 -3.48 -2.69
N VAL A 136 -20.48 -2.19 -2.86
CA VAL A 136 -21.41 -1.63 -3.86
C VAL A 136 -20.64 -0.66 -4.73
N LYS A 137 -20.69 -0.87 -6.06
CA LYS A 137 -20.15 0.06 -7.05
C LYS A 137 -21.26 1.00 -7.52
N ILE A 138 -21.07 2.30 -7.34
CA ILE A 138 -22.01 3.36 -7.72
C ILE A 138 -21.39 4.15 -8.87
N ARG A 139 -21.98 4.03 -10.08
CA ARG A 139 -21.50 4.71 -11.29
C ARG A 139 -21.94 6.18 -11.36
N GLN A 140 -23.02 6.53 -10.72
CA GLN A 140 -23.55 7.89 -10.65
C GLN A 140 -23.09 8.53 -9.33
N ILE A 141 -21.92 9.17 -9.37
CA ILE A 141 -21.26 9.70 -8.16
C ILE A 141 -22.13 10.74 -7.45
N ASP A 142 -22.87 11.54 -8.20
CA ASP A 142 -23.82 12.53 -7.71
C ASP A 142 -24.94 11.96 -6.86
N LYS A 143 -25.29 10.69 -7.05
CA LYS A 143 -26.33 9.98 -6.28
C LYS A 143 -25.83 9.23 -5.04
N VAL A 144 -24.52 9.29 -4.74
CA VAL A 144 -23.95 8.54 -3.62
C VAL A 144 -24.63 8.90 -2.30
N GLY A 145 -24.89 10.18 -2.03
CA GLY A 145 -25.58 10.62 -0.82
C GLY A 145 -26.98 10.05 -0.70
N GLU A 146 -27.79 10.16 -1.76
CA GLU A 146 -29.15 9.59 -1.80
C GLU A 146 -29.16 8.09 -1.59
N ILE A 147 -28.22 7.36 -2.22
CA ILE A 147 -28.10 5.90 -2.08
C ILE A 147 -27.74 5.51 -0.65
N LEU A 148 -26.83 6.26 0.00
CA LEU A 148 -26.49 6.04 1.41
C LEU A 148 -27.70 6.21 2.32
N ASP A 149 -28.48 7.28 2.14
CA ASP A 149 -29.68 7.53 2.93
C ASP A 149 -30.71 6.39 2.78
N ARG A 150 -30.91 5.90 1.57
CA ARG A 150 -31.80 4.76 1.29
C ARG A 150 -31.32 3.47 1.97
N VAL A 151 -30.02 3.19 1.91
CA VAL A 151 -29.41 1.99 2.53
C VAL A 151 -29.51 2.05 4.06
N ILE A 152 -29.30 3.22 4.65
CA ILE A 152 -29.48 3.43 6.10
C ILE A 152 -30.95 3.22 6.48
N ALA A 153 -31.90 3.80 5.74
CA ALA A 153 -33.32 3.65 5.97
C ALA A 153 -33.79 2.19 5.84
N ALA A 154 -33.16 1.40 4.97
CA ALA A 154 -33.42 -0.04 4.79
C ALA A 154 -32.84 -0.90 5.93
N GLY A 155 -32.05 -0.32 6.86
CA GLY A 155 -31.56 -0.99 8.07
C GLY A 155 -30.10 -1.41 8.02
N ALA A 156 -29.27 -0.85 7.15
CA ALA A 156 -27.82 -1.03 7.22
C ALA A 156 -27.29 -0.48 8.55
N THR A 157 -26.47 -1.27 9.23
CA THR A 157 -25.90 -0.93 10.54
C THR A 157 -24.40 -0.63 10.47
N ASP A 158 -23.74 -1.11 9.44
CA ASP A 158 -22.33 -0.90 9.18
C ASP A 158 -22.15 -0.14 7.87
N LEU A 159 -21.56 1.05 7.95
CA LEU A 159 -21.13 1.80 6.78
C LEU A 159 -19.63 2.00 6.91
N GLY A 160 -18.88 1.36 6.02
CA GLY A 160 -17.44 1.59 5.84
C GLY A 160 -17.19 2.87 5.04
N GLY A 161 -15.95 3.12 4.70
CA GLY A 161 -15.58 4.29 3.91
C GLY A 161 -16.14 4.28 2.49
N ILE A 162 -16.18 5.47 1.89
CA ILE A 162 -16.44 5.68 0.48
C ILE A 162 -15.09 5.88 -0.20
N ALA A 163 -14.83 5.15 -1.27
CA ALA A 163 -13.68 5.34 -2.14
C ALA A 163 -14.17 5.79 -3.52
N PHE A 164 -13.59 6.86 -4.04
CA PHE A 164 -13.81 7.29 -5.41
C PHE A 164 -12.70 6.73 -6.28
N LEU A 165 -13.04 6.11 -7.40
CA LEU A 165 -12.12 5.30 -8.18
C LEU A 165 -12.29 5.55 -9.67
N VAL A 166 -11.25 5.24 -10.44
CA VAL A 166 -11.24 5.28 -11.90
C VAL A 166 -11.34 3.85 -12.44
N SER A 167 -12.38 3.56 -13.24
CA SER A 167 -12.62 2.20 -13.77
C SER A 167 -11.54 1.74 -14.74
N ASN A 168 -11.02 2.65 -15.56
CA ASN A 168 -9.99 2.32 -16.56
C ASN A 168 -8.85 3.35 -16.52
N PRO A 169 -7.84 3.14 -15.66
CA PRO A 169 -6.71 4.05 -15.55
C PRO A 169 -5.71 3.93 -16.72
N SER A 170 -5.81 2.91 -17.57
CA SER A 170 -4.80 2.59 -18.59
C SER A 170 -4.53 3.77 -19.54
N LYS A 171 -5.58 4.42 -20.05
CA LYS A 171 -5.44 5.56 -20.96
C LYS A 171 -4.72 6.75 -20.31
N ALA A 172 -5.03 7.03 -19.04
CA ALA A 172 -4.37 8.10 -18.30
C ALA A 172 -2.93 7.74 -17.92
N LEU A 173 -2.66 6.46 -17.63
CA LEU A 173 -1.31 5.96 -17.42
C LEU A 173 -0.47 6.06 -18.71
N ASP A 174 -1.06 5.81 -19.89
CA ASP A 174 -0.36 6.00 -21.15
C ASP A 174 0.01 7.46 -21.39
N GLN A 175 -0.89 8.39 -21.07
CA GLN A 175 -0.58 9.82 -21.08
C GLN A 175 0.52 10.19 -20.08
N ALA A 176 0.49 9.62 -18.89
CA ALA A 176 1.54 9.83 -17.89
C ALA A 176 2.90 9.28 -18.37
N ARG A 177 2.93 8.15 -19.11
CA ARG A 177 4.14 7.61 -19.75
C ARG A 177 4.71 8.58 -20.79
N GLU A 178 3.86 9.18 -21.63
CA GLU A 178 4.30 10.18 -22.61
C GLU A 178 4.92 11.40 -21.92
N VAL A 179 4.30 11.90 -20.84
CA VAL A 179 4.83 13.01 -20.04
C VAL A 179 6.16 12.61 -19.39
N ALA A 180 6.28 11.41 -18.84
CA ALA A 180 7.50 10.90 -18.22
C ALA A 180 8.67 10.80 -19.22
N ILE A 181 8.41 10.35 -20.46
CA ILE A 181 9.43 10.30 -21.53
C ILE A 181 9.86 11.71 -21.92
N ALA A 182 8.93 12.64 -22.06
CA ALA A 182 9.25 14.04 -22.36
C ALA A 182 10.10 14.69 -21.27
N ASP A 183 9.78 14.44 -19.98
CA ASP A 183 10.57 14.95 -18.86
C ASP A 183 11.97 14.34 -18.82
N ALA A 184 12.11 13.01 -19.04
CA ALA A 184 13.40 12.35 -19.11
C ALA A 184 14.27 12.95 -20.23
N ARG A 185 13.70 13.15 -21.42
CA ARG A 185 14.42 13.75 -22.55
C ARG A 185 14.85 15.17 -22.23
N ARG A 186 13.97 16.00 -21.72
CA ARG A 186 14.27 17.38 -21.30
C ARG A 186 15.43 17.42 -20.31
N LYS A 187 15.43 16.55 -19.29
CA LYS A 187 16.52 16.45 -18.29
C LYS A 187 17.84 16.05 -18.95
N ALA A 188 17.81 15.04 -19.84
CA ALA A 188 18.98 14.58 -20.56
C ALA A 188 19.58 15.68 -21.48
N GLU A 189 18.74 16.43 -22.18
CA GLU A 189 19.15 17.56 -23.02
C GLU A 189 19.84 18.67 -22.22
N VAL A 190 19.34 18.99 -21.03
CA VAL A 190 19.98 19.97 -20.14
C VAL A 190 21.39 19.52 -19.74
N TYR A 191 21.57 18.24 -19.37
CA TYR A 191 22.90 17.74 -19.00
C TYR A 191 23.85 17.66 -20.16
N THR A 192 23.42 17.19 -21.32
CA THR A 192 24.30 17.08 -22.50
C THR A 192 24.69 18.47 -23.00
N HIS A 193 23.77 19.41 -23.09
CA HIS A 193 24.06 20.78 -23.51
C HIS A 193 25.04 21.49 -22.56
N ALA A 194 24.83 21.37 -21.24
CA ALA A 194 25.73 21.96 -20.25
C ALA A 194 27.15 21.37 -20.30
N SER A 195 27.29 20.14 -20.81
CA SER A 195 28.60 19.45 -20.98
C SER A 195 29.23 19.65 -22.36
N GLY A 196 28.63 20.46 -23.24
CA GLY A 196 29.11 20.66 -24.62
C GLY A 196 28.88 19.43 -25.53
N LEU A 197 27.99 18.53 -25.16
CA LEU A 197 27.66 17.30 -25.87
C LEU A 197 26.24 17.36 -26.46
N ARG A 198 25.91 16.43 -27.31
CA ARG A 198 24.56 16.31 -27.89
C ARG A 198 23.87 15.03 -27.42
N LEU A 199 22.55 15.09 -27.26
CA LEU A 199 21.75 13.93 -26.91
C LEU A 199 21.56 13.05 -28.15
N GLY A 200 21.87 11.76 -28.02
CA GLY A 200 21.66 10.74 -29.03
C GLY A 200 20.35 9.97 -28.84
N GLN A 201 20.35 8.73 -29.33
CA GLN A 201 19.19 7.87 -29.30
C GLN A 201 18.94 7.27 -27.91
N VAL A 202 17.68 6.90 -27.65
CA VAL A 202 17.31 6.07 -26.48
C VAL A 202 17.91 4.67 -26.67
N LYS A 203 18.65 4.20 -25.68
CA LYS A 203 19.24 2.86 -25.65
C LYS A 203 18.33 1.86 -24.91
N TRP A 204 17.71 2.31 -23.83
CA TRP A 204 16.80 1.49 -23.02
C TRP A 204 15.90 2.38 -22.18
N ILE A 205 14.78 1.81 -21.77
CA ILE A 205 13.79 2.40 -20.86
C ILE A 205 13.42 1.33 -19.86
N ILE A 206 13.36 1.72 -18.59
CA ILE A 206 12.83 0.89 -17.51
C ILE A 206 11.72 1.67 -16.83
N GLU A 207 10.50 1.13 -16.83
CA GLU A 207 9.40 1.65 -16.04
C GLU A 207 9.53 1.09 -14.61
N ASP A 208 9.49 1.98 -13.62
CA ASP A 208 9.42 1.59 -12.22
C ASP A 208 8.01 1.08 -11.93
N SER A 209 7.88 -0.24 -11.85
CA SER A 209 6.61 -0.93 -11.62
C SER A 209 6.07 -0.76 -10.19
N GLY A 210 6.50 0.26 -9.47
CA GLY A 210 5.91 0.63 -8.20
C GLY A 210 4.42 0.89 -8.40
N VAL A 211 3.57 0.13 -7.72
CA VAL A 211 2.13 0.39 -7.66
C VAL A 211 1.95 1.77 -7.06
N VAL A 212 1.72 2.77 -7.91
CA VAL A 212 1.37 4.11 -7.45
C VAL A 212 -0.08 4.04 -6.98
N LEU A 213 -0.24 3.85 -5.68
CA LEU A 213 -1.53 4.04 -5.04
C LEU A 213 -1.89 5.52 -5.18
N PRO A 214 -3.13 5.84 -5.58
CA PRO A 214 -3.60 7.22 -5.63
C PRO A 214 -3.32 7.88 -4.28
N VAL A 215 -2.59 8.98 -4.26
CA VAL A 215 -2.42 9.78 -3.06
C VAL A 215 -3.60 10.75 -3.02
N PRO A 216 -4.57 10.57 -2.13
CA PRO A 216 -5.69 11.50 -2.04
C PRO A 216 -5.15 12.88 -1.64
N MET A 217 -5.30 13.85 -2.53
CA MET A 217 -5.04 15.24 -2.22
C MET A 217 -6.10 15.71 -1.21
N ARG A 218 -5.71 15.97 0.03
CA ARG A 218 -6.60 16.55 1.04
C ARG A 218 -7.00 17.94 0.58
N ALA A 219 -8.23 18.08 0.07
CA ALA A 219 -8.86 19.39 -0.02
C ALA A 219 -9.03 19.93 1.41
N GLN A 220 -8.54 21.14 1.67
CA GLN A 220 -8.83 21.87 2.92
C GLN A 220 -10.32 22.20 2.94
N VAL A 221 -11.06 21.47 3.76
CA VAL A 221 -12.48 21.74 3.98
C VAL A 221 -12.58 22.93 4.93
N GLY A 222 -12.99 24.07 4.41
CA GLY A 222 -13.43 25.19 5.22
C GLY A 222 -14.70 24.79 5.97
N SER A 223 -14.74 25.10 7.27
CA SER A 223 -15.86 24.85 8.17
C SER A 223 -17.13 25.56 7.68
N ALA A 224 -18.11 24.80 7.18
CA ALA A 224 -19.46 25.29 6.89
C ALA A 224 -20.48 24.54 7.73
N SER A 225 -21.36 25.30 8.36
CA SER A 225 -22.39 25.01 9.32
C SER A 225 -23.64 24.40 8.68
N MET A 226 -24.21 23.39 9.37
CA MET A 226 -25.62 22.96 9.47
C MET A 226 -26.42 22.48 8.23
N ALA A 227 -26.94 21.24 8.36
CA ALA A 227 -28.16 20.69 7.74
C ALA A 227 -28.32 20.80 6.20
N ALA A 228 -27.33 20.25 5.50
CA ALA A 228 -27.43 19.87 4.08
C ALA A 228 -27.07 18.38 3.95
N PRO A 229 -27.49 17.68 2.87
CA PRO A 229 -26.98 16.35 2.59
C PRO A 229 -25.45 16.35 2.68
N VAL A 230 -24.86 15.28 3.20
CA VAL A 230 -23.41 15.20 3.42
C VAL A 230 -22.70 15.65 2.14
N PRO A 231 -21.98 16.80 2.15
CA PRO A 231 -21.30 17.28 0.95
C PRO A 231 -20.18 16.31 0.61
N ILE A 232 -20.33 15.60 -0.50
CA ILE A 232 -19.37 14.63 -0.98
C ILE A 232 -18.48 15.32 -2.00
N ALA A 233 -17.21 15.56 -1.65
CA ALA A 233 -16.19 16.06 -2.55
C ALA A 233 -15.39 14.87 -3.11
N THR A 234 -15.43 14.66 -4.41
CA THR A 234 -14.77 13.52 -5.09
C THR A 234 -13.27 13.75 -5.26
N GLY A 235 -12.83 15.00 -5.40
CA GLY A 235 -11.44 15.32 -5.73
C GLY A 235 -11.03 14.81 -7.12
N GLU A 236 -9.73 14.86 -7.39
CA GLU A 236 -9.08 14.25 -8.53
C GLU A 236 -7.97 13.32 -8.04
N ASP A 237 -7.83 12.16 -8.66
CA ASP A 237 -6.71 11.26 -8.42
C ASP A 237 -5.55 11.61 -9.34
N THR A 238 -4.34 11.70 -8.79
CA THR A 238 -3.13 11.88 -9.59
C THR A 238 -2.48 10.53 -9.84
N LEU A 239 -2.48 10.13 -11.11
CA LEU A 239 -1.74 8.95 -11.57
C LEU A 239 -0.33 9.36 -11.94
N ARG A 240 0.65 8.66 -11.38
CA ARG A 240 2.07 8.95 -11.59
C ARG A 240 2.76 7.77 -12.25
N VAL A 241 3.58 8.06 -13.25
CA VAL A 241 4.51 7.11 -13.85
C VAL A 241 5.93 7.63 -13.67
N LYS A 242 6.82 6.73 -13.28
CA LYS A 242 8.24 6.99 -13.14
C LYS A 242 9.02 6.03 -14.03
N ILE A 243 9.94 6.58 -14.83
CA ILE A 243 10.77 5.80 -15.74
C ILE A 243 12.22 6.19 -15.57
N THR A 244 13.11 5.24 -15.82
CA THR A 244 14.54 5.50 -15.97
C THR A 244 14.93 5.26 -17.42
N VAL A 245 15.59 6.23 -18.04
CA VAL A 245 15.95 6.19 -19.46
C VAL A 245 17.44 6.40 -19.64
N GLY A 246 18.07 5.53 -20.39
CA GLY A 246 19.46 5.67 -20.86
C GLY A 246 19.51 6.19 -22.28
N PHE A 247 20.09 7.35 -22.48
CA PHE A 247 20.35 7.95 -23.79
C PHE A 247 21.83 7.86 -24.15
N GLU A 248 22.10 7.74 -25.41
CA GLU A 248 23.45 7.91 -25.99
C GLU A 248 23.89 9.37 -25.90
N ILE A 249 25.18 9.58 -25.72
CA ILE A 249 25.81 10.91 -25.79
C ILE A 249 26.66 10.96 -27.06
N VAL A 250 26.49 12.01 -27.85
CA VAL A 250 27.24 12.24 -29.09
C VAL A 250 28.08 13.53 -28.93
N PRO A 251 29.34 13.52 -29.38
CA PRO A 251 30.21 14.71 -29.38
C PRO A 251 29.64 15.89 -30.15
#